data_cb56b8d8dcd6a8f4fbb176c184f54913
#
_entry.id   cb56b8d8dcd6a8f4fbb176c184f54913
#
_cell.length_a   1.000
_cell.length_b   1.000
_cell.length_c   1.000
_cell.angle_alpha   90.00
_cell.angle_beta   90.00
_cell.angle_gamma   90.00
#
_symmetry.space_group_name_H-M   'P 1'
#
loop_
_entity.id
_entity.type
_entity.pdbx_description
1 polymer ?
#
loop_
_entity_poly.entity_id
_entity_poly.type
_entity_poly.pdbx_seq_one_letter_code
_entity_poly.pdbx_strand_id
1 'polypeptide(L)'
;MNASYTPESAQTGIFQADGHPDMTVRLITDDHGIGMSVDCGDGAGPHIIEFPDTANRLQLAEALQFAADTIGSTVPGRLSPFVRGWISTAADSHYNAKSKGFWESGVERNDSEMIMLVVTELAEAVEGLRHGNPPDDKVPEFSAVEAEFADAIIRMMDQAHARGWRVAQAIEAKMKFNTTRAHKHGKEF
;
A
#
# COMPACT_ATOMS: atom_id res chain seq x y z
N MET A 1 -37.65 15.99 -22.92
CA MET A 1 -36.75 17.10 -23.36
C MET A 1 -35.36 16.72 -22.81
N ASN A 2 -34.49 16.24 -23.67
CA ASN A 2 -33.13 15.88 -23.28
C ASN A 2 -32.30 17.18 -23.23
N ALA A 3 -31.91 17.62 -22.05
CA ALA A 3 -30.91 18.66 -21.89
C ALA A 3 -29.55 18.06 -22.17
N SER A 4 -28.93 18.46 -23.27
CA SER A 4 -27.54 18.14 -23.59
C SER A 4 -26.67 18.97 -22.61
N TYR A 5 -26.03 18.28 -21.69
CA TYR A 5 -25.06 18.87 -20.76
C TYR A 5 -23.73 19.10 -21.49
N THR A 6 -23.25 20.34 -21.53
CA THR A 6 -21.90 20.73 -21.94
C THR A 6 -21.18 21.36 -20.75
N PRO A 7 -20.18 20.70 -20.18
CA PRO A 7 -19.44 21.28 -19.04
C PRO A 7 -18.43 22.33 -19.53
N GLU A 8 -18.60 23.58 -19.14
CA GLU A 8 -17.69 24.70 -19.50
C GLU A 8 -16.55 24.95 -18.51
N SER A 9 -16.38 24.15 -17.45
CA SER A 9 -15.34 24.39 -16.42
C SER A 9 -14.73 23.15 -15.77
N ALA A 10 -14.62 22.02 -16.47
CA ALA A 10 -14.04 20.81 -15.87
C ALA A 10 -12.52 20.79 -16.00
N GLN A 11 -11.79 20.75 -14.87
CA GLN A 11 -10.40 20.31 -14.86
C GLN A 11 -10.37 18.79 -15.08
N THR A 12 -10.03 18.37 -16.30
CA THR A 12 -10.00 16.97 -16.70
C THR A 12 -8.60 16.41 -16.56
N GLY A 13 -8.40 15.45 -15.65
CA GLY A 13 -7.31 14.48 -15.75
C GLY A 13 -7.76 13.33 -16.65
N ILE A 14 -7.15 13.16 -17.81
CA ILE A 14 -7.41 12.01 -18.68
C ILE A 14 -6.40 10.93 -18.32
N PHE A 15 -6.88 9.78 -17.86
CA PHE A 15 -6.06 8.59 -17.64
C PHE A 15 -6.37 7.59 -18.75
N GLN A 16 -5.38 7.27 -19.58
CA GLN A 16 -5.47 6.21 -20.57
C GLN A 16 -4.93 4.93 -19.92
N ALA A 17 -5.70 3.85 -19.95
CA ALA A 17 -5.26 2.59 -19.42
C ALA A 17 -4.26 1.93 -20.39
N ASP A 18 -3.04 1.66 -19.92
CA ASP A 18 -2.05 0.92 -20.68
C ASP A 18 -2.61 -0.47 -21.07
N GLY A 19 -2.66 -0.77 -22.36
CA GLY A 19 -3.18 -2.03 -22.89
C GLY A 19 -4.66 -2.02 -23.30
N HIS A 20 -5.40 -0.92 -23.04
CA HIS A 20 -6.76 -0.70 -23.50
C HIS A 20 -6.86 0.71 -24.12
N PRO A 21 -6.40 0.91 -25.36
CA PRO A 21 -6.32 2.24 -25.98
C PRO A 21 -7.68 2.94 -26.10
N ASP A 22 -8.77 2.17 -26.06
CA ASP A 22 -10.14 2.67 -26.23
C ASP A 22 -10.84 2.99 -24.89
N MET A 23 -10.19 2.71 -23.75
CA MET A 23 -10.76 3.00 -22.43
C MET A 23 -10.27 4.34 -21.89
N THR A 24 -11.20 5.25 -21.65
CA THR A 24 -10.91 6.58 -21.10
C THR A 24 -11.64 6.77 -19.76
N VAL A 25 -10.90 7.17 -18.74
CA VAL A 25 -11.46 7.57 -17.45
C VAL A 25 -11.25 9.06 -17.29
N ARG A 26 -12.33 9.81 -17.00
CA ARG A 26 -12.30 11.25 -16.75
C ARG A 26 -12.87 11.58 -15.39
N LEU A 27 -12.18 12.40 -14.64
CA LEU A 27 -12.72 13.00 -13.43
C LEU A 27 -13.48 14.27 -13.86
N ILE A 28 -14.74 14.37 -13.46
CA ILE A 28 -15.60 15.52 -13.72
C ILE A 28 -15.82 16.25 -12.41
N THR A 29 -15.51 17.55 -12.38
CA THR A 29 -15.83 18.39 -11.22
C THR A 29 -16.65 19.57 -11.72
N ASP A 30 -17.84 19.78 -11.15
CA ASP A 30 -18.69 20.91 -11.45
C ASP A 30 -19.31 21.47 -10.16
N ASP A 31 -20.19 22.46 -10.30
CA ASP A 31 -20.89 23.11 -9.19
C ASP A 31 -21.82 22.16 -8.41
N HIS A 32 -22.08 20.95 -8.93
CA HIS A 32 -22.97 19.94 -8.36
C HIS A 32 -22.21 18.81 -7.64
N GLY A 33 -20.88 18.75 -7.80
CA GLY A 33 -20.07 17.75 -7.12
C GLY A 33 -18.90 17.19 -7.93
N ILE A 34 -18.53 15.98 -7.58
CA ILE A 34 -17.46 15.22 -8.25
C ILE A 34 -18.07 13.98 -8.87
N GLY A 35 -17.80 13.77 -10.15
CA GLY A 35 -18.21 12.58 -10.87
C GLY A 35 -17.03 11.90 -11.56
N MET A 36 -17.23 10.67 -11.97
CA MET A 36 -16.29 9.91 -12.80
C MET A 36 -17.02 9.43 -14.05
N SER A 37 -16.44 9.69 -15.21
CA SER A 37 -16.90 9.15 -16.49
C SER A 37 -15.95 8.06 -16.95
N VAL A 38 -16.47 6.88 -17.25
CA VAL A 38 -15.71 5.75 -17.80
C VAL A 38 -16.27 5.43 -19.17
N ASP A 39 -15.46 5.62 -20.21
CA ASP A 39 -15.77 5.20 -21.57
C ASP A 39 -14.94 3.95 -21.87
N CYS A 40 -15.62 2.84 -22.13
CA CYS A 40 -14.99 1.54 -22.41
C CYS A 40 -14.68 1.30 -23.89
N GLY A 41 -14.98 2.27 -24.76
CA GLY A 41 -14.75 2.14 -26.22
C GLY A 41 -15.67 1.13 -26.91
N ASP A 42 -16.74 0.67 -26.24
CA ASP A 42 -17.67 -0.34 -26.77
C ASP A 42 -18.82 0.26 -27.59
N GLY A 43 -18.84 1.57 -27.77
CA GLY A 43 -19.88 2.30 -28.51
C GLY A 43 -21.18 2.53 -27.72
N ALA A 44 -21.26 2.07 -26.47
CA ALA A 44 -22.42 2.32 -25.61
C ALA A 44 -22.43 3.73 -24.98
N GLY A 45 -21.32 4.44 -25.11
CA GLY A 45 -21.08 5.76 -24.53
C GLY A 45 -20.56 5.69 -23.09
N PRO A 46 -20.15 6.82 -22.53
CA PRO A 46 -19.55 6.85 -21.22
C PRO A 46 -20.54 6.51 -20.11
N HIS A 47 -20.16 5.66 -19.19
CA HIS A 47 -20.84 5.45 -17.92
C HIS A 47 -20.45 6.55 -16.94
N ILE A 48 -21.44 7.30 -16.42
CA ILE A 48 -21.21 8.38 -15.46
C ILE A 48 -21.54 7.85 -14.07
N ILE A 49 -20.60 7.98 -13.16
CA ILE A 49 -20.76 7.69 -11.74
C ILE A 49 -20.75 9.04 -11.03
N GLU A 50 -21.89 9.45 -10.50
CA GLU A 50 -22.02 10.67 -9.71
C GLU A 50 -21.79 10.35 -8.23
N PHE A 51 -21.01 11.20 -7.55
CA PHE A 51 -20.80 11.14 -6.12
C PHE A 51 -21.62 12.26 -5.47
N PRO A 52 -22.49 11.95 -4.50
CA PRO A 52 -23.28 12.97 -3.83
C PRO A 52 -22.37 13.98 -3.12
N ASP A 53 -22.79 15.25 -3.06
CA ASP A 53 -22.06 16.39 -2.46
C ASP A 53 -21.57 16.12 -1.03
N THR A 54 -22.20 15.19 -0.32
CA THR A 54 -21.83 14.74 1.03
C THR A 54 -20.77 13.63 1.03
N ALA A 55 -20.33 13.16 -0.14
CA ALA A 55 -19.29 12.13 -0.19
C ALA A 55 -18.00 12.70 0.38
N ASN A 56 -17.57 12.14 1.48
CA ASN A 56 -16.29 12.48 2.09
C ASN A 56 -15.19 12.25 1.05
N ARG A 57 -14.34 13.24 0.81
CA ARG A 57 -13.19 13.13 -0.11
C ARG A 57 -12.32 11.91 0.17
N LEU A 58 -12.26 11.47 1.42
CA LEU A 58 -11.57 10.25 1.82
C LEU A 58 -12.26 9.01 1.25
N GLN A 59 -13.59 8.89 1.36
CA GLN A 59 -14.35 7.76 0.81
C GLN A 59 -14.24 7.69 -0.72
N LEU A 60 -14.22 8.84 -1.39
CA LEU A 60 -13.98 8.89 -2.84
C LEU A 60 -12.57 8.41 -3.18
N ALA A 61 -11.55 8.88 -2.45
CA ALA A 61 -10.19 8.45 -2.65
C ALA A 61 -10.03 6.93 -2.43
N GLU A 62 -10.66 6.38 -1.39
CA GLU A 62 -10.70 4.94 -1.11
C GLU A 62 -11.40 4.15 -2.22
N ALA A 63 -12.54 4.64 -2.72
CA ALA A 63 -13.27 3.99 -3.81
C ALA A 63 -12.49 4.00 -5.12
N LEU A 64 -11.84 5.12 -5.46
CA LEU A 64 -10.99 5.24 -6.64
C LEU A 64 -9.75 4.35 -6.52
N GLN A 65 -9.15 4.28 -5.33
CA GLN A 65 -8.03 3.39 -5.06
C GLN A 65 -8.45 1.92 -5.19
N PHE A 66 -9.60 1.53 -4.63
CA PHE A 66 -10.15 0.18 -4.76
C PHE A 66 -10.42 -0.19 -6.22
N ALA A 67 -11.03 0.71 -6.99
CA ALA A 67 -11.28 0.50 -8.42
C ALA A 67 -9.97 0.35 -9.20
N ALA A 68 -8.98 1.21 -8.96
CA ALA A 68 -7.67 1.14 -9.58
C ALA A 68 -6.94 -0.17 -9.23
N ASP A 69 -7.07 -0.63 -7.99
CA ASP A 69 -6.47 -1.88 -7.53
C ASP A 69 -7.14 -3.11 -8.14
N THR A 70 -8.47 -3.08 -8.26
CA THR A 70 -9.26 -4.15 -8.88
C THR A 70 -8.91 -4.29 -10.37
N ILE A 71 -8.90 -3.18 -11.10
CA ILE A 71 -8.50 -3.15 -12.52
C ILE A 71 -7.03 -3.55 -12.64
N GLY A 72 -6.18 -3.02 -11.76
CA GLY A 72 -4.75 -3.30 -11.77
C GLY A 72 -4.38 -4.76 -11.48
N SER A 73 -5.18 -5.48 -10.71
CA SER A 73 -4.94 -6.89 -10.41
C SER A 73 -5.10 -7.80 -11.64
N THR A 74 -5.82 -7.35 -12.66
CA THR A 74 -6.05 -8.09 -13.92
C THR A 74 -4.97 -7.84 -14.97
N VAL A 75 -4.12 -6.82 -14.79
CA VAL A 75 -3.04 -6.47 -15.73
C VAL A 75 -1.78 -7.29 -15.45
N PRO A 76 -1.30 -8.14 -16.40
CA PRO A 76 -0.07 -8.89 -16.21
C PRO A 76 1.12 -7.96 -15.94
N GLY A 77 1.91 -8.30 -14.93
CA GLY A 77 3.12 -7.55 -14.56
C GLY A 77 2.91 -6.35 -13.65
N ARG A 78 1.66 -5.99 -13.31
CA ARG A 78 1.39 -4.91 -12.36
C ARG A 78 1.58 -5.39 -10.91
N LEU A 79 2.19 -4.56 -10.09
CA LEU A 79 2.36 -4.85 -8.67
C LEU A 79 1.01 -4.81 -7.94
N SER A 80 0.80 -5.73 -7.02
CA SER A 80 -0.39 -5.74 -6.16
C SER A 80 -0.47 -4.49 -5.27
N PRO A 81 -1.65 -4.14 -4.73
CA PRO A 81 -1.80 -3.06 -3.75
C PRO A 81 -0.87 -3.23 -2.54
N PHE A 82 -0.77 -4.45 -2.03
CA PHE A 82 0.13 -4.78 -0.93
C PHE A 82 1.60 -4.46 -1.27
N VAL A 83 2.08 -4.91 -2.42
CA VAL A 83 3.47 -4.67 -2.84
C VAL A 83 3.73 -3.17 -3.03
N ARG A 84 2.79 -2.44 -3.63
CA ARG A 84 2.94 -0.97 -3.77
C ARG A 84 2.98 -0.26 -2.42
N GLY A 85 2.06 -0.59 -1.50
CA GLY A 85 2.03 -0.05 -0.15
C GLY A 85 3.33 -0.34 0.61
N TRP A 86 3.81 -1.59 0.53
CA TRP A 86 5.08 -1.96 1.13
C TRP A 86 6.25 -1.14 0.58
N ILE A 87 6.37 -1.01 -0.74
CA ILE A 87 7.47 -0.26 -1.37
C ILE A 87 7.46 1.20 -0.90
N SER A 88 6.29 1.84 -0.85
CA SER A 88 6.16 3.22 -0.36
C SER A 88 6.60 3.33 1.09
N THR A 89 6.05 2.51 1.99
CA THR A 89 6.38 2.56 3.42
C THR A 89 7.86 2.21 3.69
N ALA A 90 8.42 1.27 2.93
CA ALA A 90 9.84 0.92 3.03
C ALA A 90 10.76 2.08 2.59
N ALA A 91 10.36 2.82 1.55
CA ALA A 91 11.08 4.02 1.12
C ALA A 91 11.04 5.11 2.20
N ASP A 92 9.88 5.35 2.81
CA ASP A 92 9.70 6.32 3.89
C ASP A 92 10.53 5.93 5.13
N SER A 93 10.52 4.64 5.50
CA SER A 93 11.32 4.10 6.60
C SER A 93 12.82 4.32 6.36
N HIS A 94 13.30 4.00 5.15
CA HIS A 94 14.69 4.21 4.76
C HIS A 94 15.07 5.68 4.75
N TYR A 95 14.23 6.54 4.17
CA TYR A 95 14.47 7.98 4.14
C TYR A 95 14.56 8.56 5.54
N ASN A 96 13.67 8.16 6.44
CA ASN A 96 13.72 8.57 7.84
C ASN A 96 15.01 8.09 8.52
N ALA A 97 15.38 6.82 8.40
CA ALA A 97 16.63 6.28 8.96
C ALA A 97 17.87 7.03 8.43
N LYS A 98 17.89 7.30 7.13
CA LYS A 98 18.96 8.08 6.50
C LYS A 98 19.04 9.51 7.03
N SER A 99 17.90 10.18 7.22
CA SER A 99 17.85 11.54 7.78
C SER A 99 18.35 11.62 9.23
N LYS A 100 18.34 10.49 9.95
CA LYS A 100 18.83 10.36 11.32
C LYS A 100 20.30 9.87 11.40
N GLY A 101 21.00 9.77 10.26
CA GLY A 101 22.41 9.38 10.22
C GLY A 101 22.67 7.87 10.25
N PHE A 102 21.65 7.01 10.22
CA PHE A 102 21.86 5.57 10.21
C PHE A 102 22.47 5.03 8.91
N TRP A 103 22.47 5.83 7.84
CA TRP A 103 23.02 5.51 6.52
C TRP A 103 24.01 6.60 6.08
N GLU A 104 25.07 6.81 6.87
CA GLU A 104 26.09 7.77 6.54
C GLU A 104 26.94 7.31 5.34
N SER A 105 27.36 8.29 4.52
CA SER A 105 28.20 8.02 3.36
C SER A 105 29.57 7.46 3.81
N GLY A 106 29.97 6.35 3.20
CA GLY A 106 31.28 5.71 3.49
C GLY A 106 31.26 4.70 4.64
N VAL A 107 30.11 4.52 5.33
CA VAL A 107 29.95 3.45 6.33
C VAL A 107 29.19 2.29 5.68
N GLU A 108 29.88 1.16 5.48
CA GLU A 108 29.22 -0.07 5.03
C GLU A 108 28.53 -0.73 6.22
N ARG A 109 27.22 -0.89 6.13
CA ARG A 109 26.43 -1.59 7.16
C ARG A 109 26.46 -3.09 6.91
N ASN A 110 26.74 -3.86 7.96
CA ASN A 110 26.74 -5.31 7.92
C ASN A 110 25.29 -5.83 7.96
N ASP A 111 24.91 -6.59 6.93
CA ASP A 111 23.54 -7.12 6.84
C ASP A 111 23.17 -8.07 7.99
N SER A 112 24.12 -8.87 8.47
CA SER A 112 23.90 -9.77 9.62
C SER A 112 23.65 -8.98 10.91
N GLU A 113 24.38 -7.90 11.12
CA GLU A 113 24.17 -7.00 12.25
C GLU A 113 22.79 -6.35 12.18
N MET A 114 22.38 -5.85 11.01
CA MET A 114 21.06 -5.28 10.82
C MET A 114 19.92 -6.28 11.08
N ILE A 115 20.10 -7.55 10.66
CA ILE A 115 19.15 -8.61 10.96
C ILE A 115 19.11 -8.89 12.47
N MET A 116 20.25 -8.85 13.15
CA MET A 116 20.28 -9.02 14.61
C MET A 116 19.58 -7.88 15.34
N LEU A 117 19.60 -6.64 14.82
CA LEU A 117 18.79 -5.56 15.37
C LEU A 117 17.27 -5.82 15.26
N VAL A 118 16.82 -6.51 14.23
CA VAL A 118 15.40 -6.98 14.17
C VAL A 118 15.11 -7.99 15.28
N VAL A 119 16.07 -8.89 15.57
CA VAL A 119 15.91 -9.85 16.67
C VAL A 119 15.85 -9.17 18.03
N THR A 120 16.54 -8.05 18.24
CA THR A 120 16.43 -7.28 19.50
C THR A 120 15.02 -6.72 19.70
N GLU A 121 14.37 -6.16 18.66
CA GLU A 121 12.97 -5.69 18.76
C GLU A 121 12.02 -6.84 19.14
N LEU A 122 12.22 -8.02 18.54
CA LEU A 122 11.42 -9.20 18.89
C LEU A 122 11.68 -9.67 20.34
N ALA A 123 12.90 -9.50 20.87
CA ALA A 123 13.19 -9.80 22.27
C ALA A 123 12.54 -8.77 23.21
N GLU A 124 12.48 -7.50 22.82
CA GLU A 124 11.78 -6.44 23.56
C GLU A 124 10.25 -6.67 23.56
N ALA A 125 9.68 -7.16 22.46
CA ALA A 125 8.28 -7.61 22.43
C ALA A 125 8.00 -8.74 23.45
N VAL A 126 8.90 -9.72 23.58
CA VAL A 126 8.79 -10.78 24.61
C VAL A 126 8.88 -10.19 26.01
N GLU A 127 9.73 -9.20 26.22
CA GLU A 127 9.84 -8.54 27.52
C GLU A 127 8.58 -7.74 27.84
N GLY A 128 7.98 -7.06 26.86
CA GLY A 128 6.67 -6.42 26.99
C GLY A 128 5.59 -7.40 27.46
N LEU A 129 5.55 -8.61 26.88
CA LEU A 129 4.62 -9.66 27.34
C LEU A 129 4.86 -10.10 28.79
N ARG A 130 6.11 -10.23 29.21
CA ARG A 130 6.46 -10.59 30.60
C ARG A 130 5.98 -9.56 31.61
N HIS A 131 5.87 -8.30 31.21
CA HIS A 131 5.37 -7.21 32.03
C HIS A 131 3.86 -6.92 31.85
N GLY A 132 3.12 -7.85 31.23
CA GLY A 132 1.67 -7.73 31.06
C GLY A 132 1.25 -6.87 29.86
N ASN A 133 2.16 -6.65 28.92
CA ASN A 133 1.92 -5.91 27.68
C ASN A 133 1.30 -4.51 27.90
N PRO A 134 1.96 -3.62 28.65
CA PRO A 134 1.44 -2.29 28.93
C PRO A 134 1.36 -1.44 27.65
N PRO A 135 0.66 -0.29 27.69
CA PRO A 135 0.79 0.72 26.65
C PRO A 135 2.26 1.12 26.43
N ASP A 136 2.63 1.34 25.16
CA ASP A 136 3.97 1.83 24.83
C ASP A 136 4.20 3.25 25.33
N ASP A 137 5.42 3.59 25.70
CA ASP A 137 5.77 4.88 26.28
C ASP A 137 5.83 6.03 25.27
N LYS A 138 6.01 5.74 23.98
CA LYS A 138 6.12 6.71 22.87
C LYS A 138 4.83 6.84 22.09
N VAL A 139 4.11 5.73 21.91
CA VAL A 139 2.85 5.64 21.18
C VAL A 139 1.78 4.91 22.00
N PRO A 140 1.28 5.51 23.09
CA PRO A 140 0.49 4.85 24.12
C PRO A 140 -0.89 4.36 23.69
N GLU A 141 -1.32 4.66 22.48
CA GLU A 141 -2.48 4.06 21.82
C GLU A 141 -2.27 2.60 21.39
N PHE A 142 -1.00 2.14 21.38
CA PHE A 142 -0.60 0.77 21.08
C PHE A 142 0.05 0.12 22.30
N SER A 143 0.00 -1.20 22.36
CA SER A 143 0.71 -1.96 23.40
C SER A 143 2.21 -2.07 23.08
N ALA A 144 3.02 -2.37 24.07
CA ALA A 144 4.45 -2.59 23.92
C ALA A 144 4.77 -3.62 22.81
N VAL A 145 4.03 -4.73 22.75
CA VAL A 145 4.24 -5.75 21.72
C VAL A 145 3.93 -5.23 20.31
N GLU A 146 2.88 -4.41 20.15
CA GLU A 146 2.53 -3.82 18.84
C GLU A 146 3.61 -2.83 18.38
N ALA A 147 4.13 -2.03 19.32
CA ALA A 147 5.21 -1.08 19.03
C ALA A 147 6.49 -1.81 18.61
N GLU A 148 6.91 -2.83 19.35
CA GLU A 148 8.13 -3.59 19.03
C GLU A 148 8.00 -4.40 17.73
N PHE A 149 6.82 -4.92 17.42
CA PHE A 149 6.56 -5.53 16.12
C PHE A 149 6.63 -4.50 14.98
N ALA A 150 6.14 -3.29 15.21
CA ALA A 150 6.27 -2.22 14.23
C ALA A 150 7.74 -1.86 14.01
N ASP A 151 8.54 -1.73 15.07
CA ASP A 151 9.97 -1.45 14.96
C ASP A 151 10.74 -2.55 14.24
N ALA A 152 10.44 -3.83 14.52
CA ALA A 152 11.01 -4.95 13.80
C ALA A 152 10.69 -4.87 12.28
N ILE A 153 9.44 -4.54 11.92
CA ILE A 153 9.01 -4.41 10.52
C ILE A 153 9.67 -3.19 9.87
N ILE A 154 9.73 -2.05 10.54
CA ILE A 154 10.39 -0.83 10.05
C ILE A 154 11.87 -1.10 9.75
N ARG A 155 12.59 -1.80 10.65
CA ARG A 155 14.00 -2.19 10.41
C ARG A 155 14.14 -3.12 9.20
N MET A 156 13.25 -4.10 9.05
CA MET A 156 13.25 -4.98 7.86
C MET A 156 12.95 -4.21 6.57
N MET A 157 12.02 -3.27 6.60
CA MET A 157 11.67 -2.43 5.47
C MET A 157 12.83 -1.52 5.07
N ASP A 158 13.49 -0.86 6.03
CA ASP A 158 14.66 -0.02 5.81
C ASP A 158 15.79 -0.80 5.11
N GLN A 159 16.16 -1.94 5.66
CA GLN A 159 17.21 -2.79 5.08
C GLN A 159 16.83 -3.32 3.70
N ALA A 160 15.61 -3.80 3.54
CA ALA A 160 15.13 -4.32 2.26
C ALA A 160 15.14 -3.25 1.17
N HIS A 161 14.71 -2.01 1.49
CA HIS A 161 14.76 -0.89 0.57
C HIS A 161 16.22 -0.56 0.17
N ALA A 162 17.11 -0.42 1.16
CA ALA A 162 18.51 -0.10 0.93
C ALA A 162 19.24 -1.14 0.06
N ARG A 163 18.85 -2.41 0.15
CA ARG A 163 19.47 -3.53 -0.59
C ARG A 163 18.72 -3.91 -1.87
N GLY A 164 17.58 -3.28 -2.15
CA GLY A 164 16.74 -3.63 -3.29
C GLY A 164 16.10 -5.03 -3.17
N TRP A 165 15.93 -5.55 -1.95
CA TRP A 165 15.33 -6.87 -1.74
C TRP A 165 13.81 -6.83 -1.92
N ARG A 166 13.30 -7.78 -2.69
CA ARG A 166 11.87 -7.87 -3.04
C ARG A 166 11.07 -8.64 -1.98
N VAL A 167 11.10 -8.17 -0.74
CA VAL A 167 10.46 -8.85 0.40
C VAL A 167 8.95 -8.94 0.24
N ALA A 168 8.29 -7.88 -0.21
CA ALA A 168 6.84 -7.89 -0.41
C ALA A 168 6.40 -8.95 -1.44
N GLN A 169 7.09 -9.05 -2.58
CA GLN A 169 6.79 -10.07 -3.59
C GLN A 169 7.08 -11.48 -3.05
N ALA A 170 8.13 -11.62 -2.24
CA ALA A 170 8.45 -12.89 -1.59
C ALA A 170 7.36 -13.29 -0.58
N ILE A 171 6.77 -12.34 0.16
CA ILE A 171 5.65 -12.59 1.07
C ILE A 171 4.45 -13.15 0.28
N GLU A 172 4.03 -12.50 -0.80
CA GLU A 172 2.90 -12.97 -1.63
C GLU A 172 3.17 -14.37 -2.20
N ALA A 173 4.38 -14.58 -2.74
CA ALA A 173 4.77 -15.88 -3.27
C ALA A 173 4.77 -16.99 -2.19
N LYS A 174 5.26 -16.65 -0.99
CA LYS A 174 5.26 -17.58 0.17
C LYS A 174 3.85 -17.86 0.67
N MET A 175 3.00 -16.85 0.76
CA MET A 175 1.59 -17.02 1.13
C MET A 175 0.88 -17.94 0.14
N LYS A 176 1.02 -17.69 -1.16
CA LYS A 176 0.46 -18.55 -2.22
C LYS A 176 1.00 -19.99 -2.12
N PHE A 177 2.29 -20.17 -1.93
CA PHE A 177 2.87 -21.50 -1.72
C PHE A 177 2.29 -22.18 -0.48
N ASN A 178 2.14 -21.46 0.63
CA ASN A 178 1.63 -22.01 1.87
C ASN A 178 0.19 -22.55 1.77
N THR A 179 -0.65 -22.01 0.86
CA THR A 179 -2.00 -22.57 0.63
C THR A 179 -1.99 -23.97 0.05
N THR A 180 -0.90 -24.37 -0.60
CA THR A 180 -0.75 -25.70 -1.20
C THR A 180 -0.11 -26.73 -0.26
N ARG A 181 0.32 -26.31 0.93
CA ARG A 181 1.00 -27.22 1.87
C ARG A 181 0.00 -28.10 2.61
N ALA A 182 0.41 -29.32 2.92
CA ALA A 182 -0.36 -30.24 3.74
C ALA A 182 -0.63 -29.66 5.14
N HIS A 183 -1.69 -30.14 5.79
CA HIS A 183 -2.01 -29.78 7.18
C HIS A 183 -0.79 -29.90 8.10
N LYS A 184 -0.55 -28.86 8.91
CA LYS A 184 0.65 -28.74 9.77
C LYS A 184 1.98 -28.99 9.03
N HIS A 185 2.03 -28.74 7.71
CA HIS A 185 3.19 -29.00 6.85
C HIS A 185 3.69 -30.46 6.89
N GLY A 186 2.79 -31.42 7.18
CA GLY A 186 3.11 -32.84 7.34
C GLY A 186 3.76 -33.20 8.67
N LYS A 187 3.78 -32.27 9.65
CA LYS A 187 4.27 -32.56 11.01
C LYS A 187 3.13 -33.05 11.90
N GLU A 188 3.43 -33.96 12.79
CA GLU A 188 2.45 -34.48 13.77
C GLU A 188 2.13 -33.46 14.88
N PHE A 189 3.04 -32.52 15.16
CA PHE A 189 2.96 -31.50 16.21
C PHE A 189 3.52 -30.15 15.73
#